data_8616f8b78ea7db910043ed0e7efd98ae
#
_entry.id   8616f8b78ea7db910043ed0e7efd98ae
#
_cell.length_a   1.000
_cell.length_b   1.000
_cell.length_c   1.000
_cell.angle_alpha   90.00
_cell.angle_beta   90.00
_cell.angle_gamma   90.00
#
_symmetry.space_group_name_H-M   'P 1'
#
loop_
_entity.id
_entity.type
_entity.pdbx_description
1 polymer ?
#
loop_
_entity_poly.entity_id
_entity_poly.type
_entity_poly.pdbx_seq_one_letter_code
_entity_poly.pdbx_strand_id
1 'polypeptide(L)'
;MFLISDRIISTLYGNLSTVKQVSENTNNPVPYAIAQIIKVAAMSRVTDAYGPIPYSKIGQDGKITIPYDTQEEVYNAFFKELDESIEVLTENRNAALVASADFVYSGNVQKWVKFANSLKLRLAIRIANVSPAKAKEMAESAVNHELGLIETNADNATWKYFGTISNPLFVAVRYNEEASGGDTHPAACLLY
;
A
#
# COMPACT_ATOMS: atom_id res chain seq x y z
N MET A 1 -6.29 12.35 17.91
CA MET A 1 -5.99 12.24 16.48
C MET A 1 -4.65 11.56 16.21
N PHE A 2 -3.62 11.81 17.00
CA PHE A 2 -2.29 11.17 16.89
C PHE A 2 -2.27 9.64 17.10
N LEU A 3 -3.15 9.08 17.92
CA LEU A 3 -3.14 7.67 18.31
C LEU A 3 -3.45 6.67 17.17
N ILE A 4 -4.16 7.10 16.11
CA ILE A 4 -4.54 6.20 15.01
C ILE A 4 -3.36 6.05 14.04
N SER A 5 -2.67 7.14 13.70
CA SER A 5 -1.49 7.11 12.84
C SER A 5 -0.35 6.31 13.46
N ASP A 6 -0.07 6.50 14.74
CA ASP A 6 0.99 5.80 15.47
C ASP A 6 0.73 4.28 15.53
N ARG A 7 -0.54 3.88 15.71
CA ARG A 7 -0.92 2.47 15.74
C ARG A 7 -0.80 1.80 14.36
N ILE A 8 -1.19 2.50 13.30
CA ILE A 8 -1.04 2.02 11.92
C ILE A 8 0.44 1.87 11.59
N ILE A 9 1.24 2.88 11.86
CA ILE A 9 2.68 2.89 11.57
C ILE A 9 3.39 1.78 12.33
N SER A 10 3.20 1.68 13.65
CA SER A 10 3.89 0.68 14.48
C SER A 10 3.53 -0.75 14.07
N THR A 11 2.25 -1.03 13.82
CA THR A 11 1.80 -2.36 13.37
C THR A 11 2.36 -2.70 11.99
N LEU A 12 2.30 -1.76 11.05
CA LEU A 12 2.76 -1.98 9.68
C LEU A 12 4.27 -2.25 9.64
N TYR A 13 5.07 -1.44 10.32
CA TYR A 13 6.53 -1.60 10.32
C TYR A 13 7.00 -2.81 11.12
N GLY A 14 6.32 -3.16 12.21
CA GLY A 14 6.59 -4.38 12.96
C GLY A 14 6.37 -5.64 12.10
N ASN A 15 5.25 -5.70 11.40
CA ASN A 15 4.97 -6.81 10.49
C ASN A 15 5.94 -6.83 9.31
N LEU A 16 6.26 -5.68 8.72
CA LEU A 16 7.22 -5.57 7.61
C LEU A 16 8.60 -6.10 8.00
N SER A 17 9.09 -5.75 9.20
CA SER A 17 10.36 -6.23 9.73
C SER A 17 10.37 -7.76 9.85
N THR A 18 9.28 -8.35 10.36
CA THR A 18 9.13 -9.80 10.46
C THR A 18 9.14 -10.47 9.09
N VAL A 19 8.39 -9.95 8.13
CA VAL A 19 8.35 -10.49 6.76
C VAL A 19 9.71 -10.37 6.09
N LYS A 20 10.43 -9.26 6.29
CA LYS A 20 11.79 -9.07 5.80
C LYS A 20 12.73 -10.17 6.32
N GLN A 21 12.75 -10.38 7.63
CA GLN A 21 13.58 -11.40 8.26
C GLN A 21 13.26 -12.82 7.75
N VAL A 22 11.97 -13.13 7.57
CA VAL A 22 11.55 -14.43 7.00
C VAL A 22 12.01 -14.56 5.56
N SER A 23 11.86 -13.53 4.75
CA SER A 23 12.32 -13.52 3.35
C SER A 23 13.82 -13.73 3.23
N GLU A 24 14.61 -13.07 4.08
CA GLU A 24 16.07 -13.24 4.15
C GLU A 24 16.44 -14.66 4.57
N ASN A 25 15.83 -15.19 5.63
CA ASN A 25 16.12 -16.53 6.16
C ASN A 25 15.72 -17.66 5.17
N THR A 26 14.70 -17.44 4.36
CA THR A 26 14.22 -18.41 3.35
C THR A 26 14.82 -18.19 1.96
N ASN A 27 15.64 -17.16 1.79
CA ASN A 27 16.16 -16.70 0.50
C ASN A 27 15.05 -16.54 -0.57
N ASN A 28 13.87 -16.06 -0.13
CA ASN A 28 12.72 -15.80 -0.98
C ASN A 28 12.31 -14.32 -0.86
N PRO A 29 12.64 -13.46 -1.84
CA PRO A 29 12.39 -12.03 -1.77
C PRO A 29 10.91 -11.65 -2.04
N VAL A 30 10.11 -12.54 -2.63
CA VAL A 30 8.75 -12.25 -3.11
C VAL A 30 7.82 -11.77 -1.99
N PRO A 31 7.74 -12.41 -0.79
CA PRO A 31 6.86 -11.95 0.27
C PRO A 31 7.21 -10.53 0.76
N TYR A 32 8.49 -10.21 0.83
CA TYR A 32 8.92 -8.88 1.28
C TYR A 32 8.59 -7.80 0.23
N ALA A 33 8.80 -8.08 -1.06
CA ALA A 33 8.42 -7.16 -2.13
C ALA A 33 6.91 -6.85 -2.12
N ILE A 34 6.06 -7.87 -1.92
CA ILE A 34 4.60 -7.68 -1.77
C ILE A 34 4.29 -6.83 -0.53
N ALA A 35 4.94 -7.11 0.60
CA ALA A 35 4.73 -6.35 1.82
C ALA A 35 5.15 -4.87 1.67
N GLN A 36 6.21 -4.57 0.91
CA GLN A 36 6.59 -3.19 0.58
C GLN A 36 5.52 -2.49 -0.27
N ILE A 37 4.96 -3.15 -1.27
CA ILE A 37 3.87 -2.58 -2.08
C ILE A 37 2.66 -2.24 -1.20
N ILE A 38 2.28 -3.13 -0.29
CA ILE A 38 1.18 -2.88 0.66
C ILE A 38 1.52 -1.71 1.60
N LYS A 39 2.78 -1.64 2.08
CA LYS A 39 3.25 -0.50 2.89
C LYS A 39 3.08 0.82 2.14
N VAL A 40 3.55 0.90 0.89
CA VAL A 40 3.42 2.11 0.06
C VAL A 40 1.94 2.46 -0.14
N ALA A 41 1.09 1.49 -0.44
CA ALA A 41 -0.35 1.71 -0.62
C ALA A 41 -1.03 2.27 0.64
N ALA A 42 -0.65 1.81 1.83
CA ALA A 42 -1.17 2.30 3.10
C ALA A 42 -0.60 3.68 3.45
N MET A 43 0.73 3.84 3.39
CA MET A 43 1.42 5.05 3.82
C MET A 43 1.19 6.24 2.89
N SER A 44 0.89 6.00 1.61
CA SER A 44 0.48 7.07 0.69
C SER A 44 -0.80 7.76 1.16
N ARG A 45 -1.75 7.02 1.71
CA ARG A 45 -2.99 7.59 2.29
C ARG A 45 -2.69 8.37 3.57
N VAL A 46 -1.72 7.91 4.36
CA VAL A 46 -1.33 8.60 5.61
C VAL A 46 -0.68 9.94 5.29
N THR A 47 0.30 10.00 4.40
CA THR A 47 0.95 11.26 4.03
C THR A 47 0.01 12.20 3.28
N ASP A 48 -0.93 11.68 2.48
CA ASP A 48 -1.95 12.48 1.80
C ASP A 48 -2.91 13.16 2.79
N ALA A 49 -3.17 12.53 3.94
CA ALA A 49 -4.05 13.06 4.97
C ALA A 49 -3.33 13.97 5.98
N TYR A 50 -2.08 13.70 6.29
CA TYR A 50 -1.35 14.34 7.38
C TYR A 50 -0.15 15.19 6.93
N GLY A 51 0.25 15.14 5.65
CA GLY A 51 1.44 15.81 5.13
C GLY A 51 2.73 15.09 5.51
N PRO A 52 3.75 15.77 6.07
CA PRO A 52 4.98 15.14 6.54
C PRO A 52 4.71 14.05 7.58
N ILE A 53 5.38 12.91 7.44
CA ILE A 53 5.25 11.75 8.34
C ILE A 53 6.62 11.14 8.63
N PRO A 54 6.80 10.42 9.75
CA PRO A 54 7.96 9.58 9.92
C PRO A 54 7.86 8.40 8.94
N TYR A 55 8.87 8.20 8.09
CA TYR A 55 8.86 7.15 7.08
C TYR A 55 10.20 6.43 6.93
N SER A 56 11.23 7.14 6.45
CA SER A 56 12.51 6.54 6.05
C SER A 56 13.36 6.06 7.24
N LYS A 57 13.19 6.66 8.42
CA LYS A 57 14.03 6.42 9.60
C LYS A 57 13.36 5.56 10.66
N ILE A 58 12.18 5.00 10.37
CA ILE A 58 11.49 4.13 11.32
C ILE A 58 12.27 2.82 11.51
N GLY A 59 12.49 2.47 12.78
CA GLY A 59 13.22 1.24 13.15
C GLY A 59 14.72 1.32 13.00
N GLN A 60 15.28 2.49 12.67
CA GLN A 60 16.72 2.71 12.63
C GLN A 60 17.23 3.24 13.99
N ASP A 61 18.43 2.82 14.36
CA ASP A 61 19.20 3.34 15.51
C ASP A 61 18.57 3.20 16.90
N GLY A 62 17.47 2.47 17.08
CA GLY A 62 16.82 2.27 18.38
C GLY A 62 16.35 3.56 19.05
N LYS A 63 16.17 4.66 18.30
CA LYS A 63 15.74 5.95 18.81
C LYS A 63 14.25 5.97 19.06
N ILE A 64 13.84 6.52 20.22
CA ILE A 64 12.44 6.71 20.58
C ILE A 64 11.81 7.85 19.78
N THR A 65 12.60 8.87 19.41
CA THR A 65 12.14 10.02 18.63
C THR A 65 12.57 9.88 17.17
N ILE A 66 11.60 9.80 16.26
CA ILE A 66 11.84 9.66 14.84
C ILE A 66 11.49 10.98 14.15
N PRO A 67 12.41 11.59 13.40
CA PRO A 67 12.12 12.81 12.65
C PRO A 67 11.12 12.54 11.53
N TYR A 68 10.33 13.55 11.20
CA TYR A 68 9.42 13.52 10.06
C TYR A 68 10.20 13.73 8.77
N ASP A 69 9.88 12.97 7.76
CA ASP A 69 10.30 13.22 6.40
C ASP A 69 9.30 14.17 5.74
N THR A 70 9.80 15.04 4.87
CA THR A 70 8.93 15.88 4.05
C THR A 70 8.08 15.02 3.12
N GLN A 71 6.95 15.53 2.66
CA GLN A 71 6.08 14.78 1.75
C GLN A 71 6.81 14.43 0.43
N GLU A 72 7.70 15.28 -0.04
CA GLU A 72 8.54 15.01 -1.21
C GLU A 72 9.49 13.83 -0.97
N GLU A 73 10.19 13.80 0.17
CA GLU A 73 11.07 12.68 0.55
C GLU A 73 10.28 11.37 0.66
N VAL A 74 9.08 11.41 1.24
CA VAL A 74 8.20 10.24 1.36
C VAL A 74 7.78 9.73 -0.01
N TYR A 75 7.36 10.60 -0.94
CA TYR A 75 7.00 10.19 -2.30
C TYR A 75 8.18 9.65 -3.10
N ASN A 76 9.38 10.23 -2.94
CA ASN A 76 10.59 9.71 -3.54
C ASN A 76 10.92 8.29 -3.03
N ALA A 77 10.73 8.06 -1.73
CA ALA A 77 10.88 6.73 -1.15
C ALA A 77 9.84 5.73 -1.69
N PHE A 78 8.58 6.16 -1.88
CA PHE A 78 7.53 5.31 -2.47
C PHE A 78 7.91 4.84 -3.88
N PHE A 79 8.37 5.74 -4.74
CA PHE A 79 8.77 5.37 -6.10
C PHE A 79 9.94 4.39 -6.10
N LYS A 80 10.96 4.66 -5.29
CA LYS A 80 12.10 3.76 -5.15
C LYS A 80 11.68 2.36 -4.68
N GLU A 81 10.88 2.27 -3.62
CA GLU A 81 10.42 1.01 -3.07
C GLU A 81 9.50 0.24 -4.04
N LEU A 82 8.68 0.96 -4.81
CA LEU A 82 7.86 0.33 -5.85
C LEU A 82 8.72 -0.19 -6.99
N ASP A 83 9.74 0.55 -7.44
CA ASP A 83 10.64 0.11 -8.49
C ASP A 83 11.41 -1.15 -8.09
N GLU A 84 11.99 -1.16 -6.89
CA GLU A 84 12.68 -2.32 -6.33
C GLU A 84 11.74 -3.54 -6.21
N SER A 85 10.50 -3.31 -5.75
CA SER A 85 9.51 -4.39 -5.60
C SER A 85 9.02 -4.92 -6.94
N ILE A 86 8.80 -4.04 -7.93
CA ILE A 86 8.39 -4.41 -9.28
C ILE A 86 9.48 -5.24 -9.96
N GLU A 87 10.74 -4.83 -9.84
CA GLU A 87 11.89 -5.57 -10.38
C GLU A 87 11.95 -6.98 -9.80
N VAL A 88 11.97 -7.09 -8.46
CA VAL A 88 11.99 -8.39 -7.76
C VAL A 88 10.83 -9.29 -8.18
N LEU A 89 9.61 -8.76 -8.23
CA LEU A 89 8.43 -9.55 -8.60
C LEU A 89 8.42 -9.92 -10.10
N THR A 90 8.97 -9.10 -10.96
CA THR A 90 9.06 -9.37 -12.40
C THR A 90 10.06 -10.50 -12.68
N GLU A 91 11.22 -10.48 -12.02
CA GLU A 91 12.18 -11.56 -12.09
C GLU A 91 11.61 -12.89 -11.56
N ASN A 92 10.76 -12.81 -10.53
CA ASN A 92 10.14 -13.94 -9.87
C ASN A 92 8.66 -14.15 -10.29
N ARG A 93 8.24 -13.68 -11.47
CA ARG A 93 6.83 -13.69 -11.92
C ARG A 93 6.16 -15.05 -11.96
N ASN A 94 6.93 -16.12 -12.01
CA ASN A 94 6.45 -17.50 -12.03
C ASN A 94 6.69 -18.22 -10.69
N ALA A 95 7.13 -17.50 -9.65
CA ALA A 95 7.36 -18.09 -8.33
C ALA A 95 6.04 -18.62 -7.75
N ALA A 96 6.12 -19.79 -7.13
CA ALA A 96 4.99 -20.37 -6.42
C ALA A 96 4.85 -19.69 -5.06
N LEU A 97 3.86 -18.83 -4.92
CA LEU A 97 3.45 -18.29 -3.61
C LEU A 97 2.30 -19.15 -3.07
N VAL A 98 2.29 -19.36 -1.75
CA VAL A 98 1.22 -20.15 -1.12
C VAL A 98 -0.11 -19.39 -1.24
N ALA A 99 -1.04 -19.94 -2.03
CA ALA A 99 -2.31 -19.28 -2.34
C ALA A 99 -3.15 -18.93 -1.10
N SER A 100 -3.09 -19.76 -0.06
CA SER A 100 -3.80 -19.52 1.20
C SER A 100 -3.18 -18.40 2.06
N ALA A 101 -1.96 -17.97 1.76
CA ALA A 101 -1.29 -16.86 2.44
C ALA A 101 -1.54 -15.50 1.73
N ASP A 102 -2.03 -15.53 0.49
CA ASP A 102 -2.35 -14.33 -0.29
C ASP A 102 -3.86 -14.21 -0.52
N PHE A 103 -4.52 -13.49 0.38
CA PHE A 103 -5.98 -13.27 0.34
C PHE A 103 -6.43 -12.32 -0.78
N VAL A 104 -5.50 -11.67 -1.49
CA VAL A 104 -5.80 -10.70 -2.55
C VAL A 104 -5.80 -11.37 -3.93
N TYR A 105 -4.69 -12.01 -4.27
CA TYR A 105 -4.48 -12.59 -5.61
C TYR A 105 -4.21 -14.09 -5.60
N SER A 106 -4.37 -14.76 -4.45
CA SER A 106 -4.19 -16.22 -4.31
C SER A 106 -2.84 -16.71 -4.83
N GLY A 107 -1.78 -15.96 -4.56
CA GLY A 107 -0.41 -16.31 -4.94
C GLY A 107 0.02 -15.88 -6.35
N ASN A 108 -0.79 -15.12 -7.06
CA ASN A 108 -0.44 -14.68 -8.42
C ASN A 108 0.47 -13.46 -8.39
N VAL A 109 1.78 -13.69 -8.59
CA VAL A 109 2.82 -12.65 -8.55
C VAL A 109 2.65 -11.62 -9.67
N GLN A 110 2.23 -12.02 -10.86
CA GLN A 110 2.05 -11.11 -12.00
C GLN A 110 0.95 -10.08 -11.72
N LYS A 111 -0.12 -10.46 -11.00
CA LYS A 111 -1.16 -9.51 -10.58
C LYS A 111 -0.65 -8.51 -9.54
N TRP A 112 0.28 -8.92 -8.68
CA TRP A 112 0.95 -8.00 -7.77
C TRP A 112 1.81 -6.97 -8.50
N VAL A 113 2.48 -7.36 -9.61
CA VAL A 113 3.21 -6.41 -10.47
C VAL A 113 2.26 -5.41 -11.12
N LYS A 114 1.14 -5.87 -11.69
CA LYS A 114 0.10 -4.99 -12.26
C LYS A 114 -0.44 -4.00 -11.22
N PHE A 115 -0.67 -4.47 -10.00
CA PHE A 115 -1.13 -3.62 -8.90
C PHE A 115 -0.06 -2.57 -8.54
N ALA A 116 1.21 -2.96 -8.44
CA ALA A 116 2.31 -2.05 -8.13
C ALA A 116 2.50 -0.98 -9.21
N ASN A 117 2.47 -1.36 -10.49
CA ASN A 117 2.52 -0.43 -11.61
C ASN A 117 1.34 0.56 -11.59
N SER A 118 0.12 0.08 -11.33
CA SER A 118 -1.06 0.93 -11.23
C SER A 118 -1.01 1.88 -10.04
N LEU A 119 -0.45 1.42 -8.91
CA LEU A 119 -0.19 2.27 -7.75
C LEU A 119 0.86 3.34 -8.08
N LYS A 120 1.96 2.97 -8.73
CA LYS A 120 3.02 3.89 -9.16
C LYS A 120 2.47 4.96 -10.11
N LEU A 121 1.67 4.58 -11.10
CA LEU A 121 0.99 5.51 -12.00
C LEU A 121 0.08 6.48 -11.24
N ARG A 122 -0.72 5.98 -10.31
CA ARG A 122 -1.61 6.81 -9.47
C ARG A 122 -0.83 7.83 -8.66
N LEU A 123 0.29 7.42 -8.03
CA LEU A 123 1.15 8.32 -7.26
C LEU A 123 1.86 9.34 -8.15
N ALA A 124 2.28 8.95 -9.34
CA ALA A 124 2.87 9.86 -10.33
C ALA A 124 1.88 10.97 -10.75
N ILE A 125 0.65 10.61 -11.03
CA ILE A 125 -0.40 11.59 -11.37
C ILE A 125 -0.64 12.58 -10.21
N ARG A 126 -0.57 12.14 -8.96
CA ARG A 126 -0.77 13.02 -7.80
C ARG A 126 0.28 14.11 -7.68
N ILE A 127 1.51 13.86 -8.09
CA ILE A 127 2.59 14.86 -8.04
C ILE A 127 2.74 15.67 -9.34
N ALA A 128 1.87 15.48 -10.33
CA ALA A 128 2.00 16.08 -11.66
C ALA A 128 2.08 17.61 -11.63
N ASN A 129 1.38 18.27 -10.71
CA ASN A 129 1.38 19.72 -10.59
C ASN A 129 2.60 20.29 -9.83
N VAL A 130 3.22 19.49 -8.95
CA VAL A 130 4.34 19.95 -8.09
C VAL A 130 5.70 19.49 -8.62
N SER A 131 5.74 18.35 -9.33
CA SER A 131 6.95 17.79 -9.92
C SER A 131 6.66 17.12 -11.26
N PRO A 132 6.34 17.89 -12.32
CA PRO A 132 5.86 17.35 -13.60
C PRO A 132 6.87 16.46 -14.30
N ALA A 133 8.17 16.75 -14.21
CA ALA A 133 9.23 15.93 -14.81
C ALA A 133 9.27 14.52 -14.17
N LYS A 134 9.30 14.47 -12.84
CA LYS A 134 9.27 13.21 -12.09
C LYS A 134 7.97 12.44 -12.31
N ALA A 135 6.85 13.15 -12.31
CA ALA A 135 5.54 12.56 -12.58
C ALA A 135 5.51 11.86 -13.94
N LYS A 136 6.02 12.53 -14.99
CA LYS A 136 6.10 11.97 -16.34
C LYS A 136 6.99 10.72 -16.36
N GLU A 137 8.20 10.80 -15.82
CA GLU A 137 9.16 9.69 -15.76
C GLU A 137 8.52 8.45 -15.10
N MET A 138 7.92 8.63 -13.91
CA MET A 138 7.33 7.53 -13.14
C MET A 138 6.07 6.97 -13.81
N ALA A 139 5.25 7.82 -14.42
CA ALA A 139 4.07 7.40 -15.14
C ALA A 139 4.42 6.59 -16.41
N GLU A 140 5.34 7.10 -17.23
CA GLU A 140 5.79 6.41 -18.45
C GLU A 140 6.43 5.06 -18.12
N SER A 141 7.26 4.99 -17.08
CA SER A 141 7.87 3.73 -16.65
C SER A 141 6.82 2.72 -16.18
N ALA A 142 5.76 3.15 -15.50
CA ALA A 142 4.68 2.27 -15.06
C ALA A 142 3.83 1.76 -16.25
N VAL A 143 3.50 2.63 -17.19
CA VAL A 143 2.66 2.28 -18.36
C VAL A 143 3.38 1.37 -19.34
N ASN A 144 4.68 1.60 -19.55
CA ASN A 144 5.50 0.85 -20.50
C ASN A 144 6.06 -0.46 -19.94
N HIS A 145 5.72 -0.82 -18.70
CA HIS A 145 6.20 -2.06 -18.09
C HIS A 145 5.61 -3.30 -18.79
N GLU A 146 6.42 -4.33 -19.04
CA GLU A 146 6.04 -5.52 -19.82
C GLU A 146 4.79 -6.26 -19.30
N LEU A 147 4.56 -6.27 -17.97
CA LEU A 147 3.39 -6.91 -17.36
C LEU A 147 2.17 -5.97 -17.28
N GLY A 148 2.32 -4.70 -17.66
CA GLY A 148 1.24 -3.73 -17.75
C GLY A 148 0.63 -3.29 -16.43
N LEU A 149 -0.59 -2.78 -16.52
CA LEU A 149 -1.40 -2.23 -15.43
C LEU A 149 -2.58 -3.14 -15.11
N ILE A 150 -3.38 -2.76 -14.12
CA ILE A 150 -4.73 -3.30 -13.93
C ILE A 150 -5.61 -2.79 -15.07
N GLU A 151 -6.10 -3.70 -15.92
CA GLU A 151 -6.91 -3.35 -17.10
C GLU A 151 -8.34 -3.88 -16.99
N THR A 152 -8.54 -4.96 -16.26
CA THR A 152 -9.83 -5.64 -16.14
C THR A 152 -10.24 -5.84 -14.69
N ASN A 153 -11.54 -6.10 -14.47
CA ASN A 153 -12.05 -6.42 -13.13
C ASN A 153 -11.42 -7.71 -12.55
N ALA A 154 -10.88 -8.60 -13.38
CA ALA A 154 -10.18 -9.79 -12.92
C ALA A 154 -8.82 -9.47 -12.29
N ASP A 155 -8.24 -8.29 -12.56
CA ASP A 155 -6.99 -7.82 -12.00
C ASP A 155 -7.19 -6.99 -10.70
N ASN A 156 -8.44 -6.72 -10.30
CA ASN A 156 -8.71 -5.92 -9.12
C ASN A 156 -8.17 -6.57 -7.85
N ALA A 157 -7.50 -5.78 -7.03
CA ALA A 157 -7.08 -6.17 -5.69
C ALA A 157 -8.30 -6.17 -4.76
N THR A 158 -8.87 -7.33 -4.49
CA THR A 158 -10.04 -7.47 -3.64
C THR A 158 -9.74 -8.29 -2.41
N TRP A 159 -10.04 -7.72 -1.24
CA TRP A 159 -9.98 -8.45 0.02
C TRP A 159 -11.39 -8.95 0.39
N LYS A 160 -11.55 -10.26 0.49
CA LYS A 160 -12.81 -10.86 0.95
C LYS A 160 -12.79 -11.00 2.47
N TYR A 161 -13.82 -10.48 3.11
CA TYR A 161 -14.04 -10.66 4.56
C TYR A 161 -14.78 -11.95 4.79
N PHE A 162 -14.37 -12.73 5.79
CA PHE A 162 -14.91 -14.06 6.07
C PHE A 162 -15.49 -14.15 7.49
N GLY A 163 -16.56 -14.91 7.63
CA GLY A 163 -17.17 -15.24 8.92
C GLY A 163 -17.70 -13.99 9.65
N THR A 164 -17.25 -13.80 10.88
CA THR A 164 -17.68 -12.68 11.74
C THR A 164 -16.88 -11.39 11.49
N ILE A 165 -15.85 -11.43 10.64
CA ILE A 165 -15.03 -10.27 10.33
C ILE A 165 -15.74 -9.44 9.27
N SER A 166 -16.19 -8.25 9.64
CA SER A 166 -16.81 -7.28 8.73
C SER A 166 -15.81 -6.26 8.25
N ASN A 167 -16.03 -5.70 7.06
CA ASN A 167 -15.24 -4.56 6.58
C ASN A 167 -15.39 -3.40 7.58
N PRO A 168 -14.30 -2.87 8.14
CA PRO A 168 -14.35 -1.77 9.12
C PRO A 168 -15.07 -0.52 8.59
N LEU A 169 -14.92 -0.22 7.29
CA LEU A 169 -15.62 0.90 6.69
C LEU A 169 -17.13 0.64 6.60
N PHE A 170 -17.53 -0.60 6.28
CA PHE A 170 -18.94 -0.98 6.28
C PHE A 170 -19.54 -0.83 7.68
N VAL A 171 -18.81 -1.25 8.72
CA VAL A 171 -19.24 -1.10 10.12
C VAL A 171 -19.36 0.38 10.49
N ALA A 172 -18.40 1.21 10.06
CA ALA A 172 -18.38 2.64 10.37
C ALA A 172 -19.51 3.44 9.69
N VAL A 173 -19.89 3.06 8.47
CA VAL A 173 -20.92 3.80 7.70
C VAL A 173 -22.31 3.15 7.80
N ARG A 174 -22.42 1.93 8.33
CA ARG A 174 -23.70 1.27 8.48
C ARG A 174 -24.50 1.94 9.60
N TYR A 175 -25.72 2.36 9.29
CA TYR A 175 -26.67 2.82 10.29
C TYR A 175 -26.97 1.69 11.26
N ASN A 176 -26.79 1.92 12.55
CA ASN A 176 -27.15 0.99 13.62
C ASN A 176 -28.19 1.66 14.52
N GLU A 177 -29.44 1.27 14.36
CA GLU A 177 -30.57 1.78 15.18
C GLU A 177 -30.39 1.53 16.68
N GLU A 178 -29.66 0.45 17.06
CA GLU A 178 -29.44 0.05 18.46
C GLU A 178 -28.34 0.86 19.14
N ALA A 179 -27.40 1.42 18.38
CA ALA A 179 -26.30 2.25 18.88
C ALA A 179 -26.63 3.73 18.72
N SER A 180 -27.66 4.21 19.43
CA SER A 180 -28.00 5.64 19.64
C SER A 180 -27.87 6.53 18.40
N GLY A 181 -28.61 6.21 17.34
CA GLY A 181 -28.90 7.18 16.29
C GLY A 181 -27.70 7.65 15.51
N GLY A 182 -27.05 6.73 14.81
CA GLY A 182 -26.30 7.01 13.59
C GLY A 182 -25.40 8.24 13.55
N ASP A 183 -24.23 8.14 14.17
CA ASP A 183 -23.20 9.19 14.08
C ASP A 183 -22.57 9.29 12.68
N THR A 184 -22.90 8.36 11.77
CA THR A 184 -22.33 8.30 10.43
C THR A 184 -23.42 8.10 9.36
N HIS A 185 -23.98 9.22 8.93
CA HIS A 185 -24.74 9.25 7.67
C HIS A 185 -23.77 9.53 6.50
N PRO A 186 -23.86 8.79 5.40
CA PRO A 186 -23.18 9.20 4.18
C PRO A 186 -23.71 10.59 3.81
N ALA A 187 -22.79 11.53 3.59
CA ALA A 187 -23.17 12.84 3.11
C ALA A 187 -23.97 12.69 1.82
N ALA A 188 -25.04 13.47 1.66
CA ALA A 188 -25.95 13.38 0.49
C ALA A 188 -25.20 13.48 -0.86
N CYS A 189 -24.05 14.14 -0.89
CA CYS A 189 -23.16 14.23 -2.05
C CYS A 189 -22.47 12.91 -2.45
N LEU A 190 -22.58 11.85 -1.65
CA LEU A 190 -22.08 10.52 -1.99
C LEU A 190 -23.16 9.60 -2.60
N LEU A 191 -24.38 10.11 -2.76
CA LEU A 191 -25.52 9.38 -3.32
C LEU A 191 -25.81 9.70 -4.79
N TYR A 192 -24.95 10.51 -5.45
CA TYR A 192 -25.05 10.88 -6.86
C TYR A 192 -23.79 10.51 -7.64
#